data_306bb80f3605465f73fba930c6467366
#
_entry.id   306bb80f3605465f73fba930c6467366
#
_cell.length_a   1.000
_cell.length_b   1.000
_cell.length_c   1.000
_cell.angle_alpha   90.00
_cell.angle_beta   90.00
_cell.angle_gamma   90.00
#
_symmetry.space_group_name_H-M   'P 1'
#
loop_
_entity.id
_entity.type
_entity.pdbx_description
1 polymer ?
#
loop_
_entity_poly.entity_id
_entity_poly.type
_entity_poly.pdbx_seq_one_letter_code
_entity_poly.pdbx_strand_id
1 'polypeptide(L)'
;MTEQDQKWRDTIQKGGKKAQQAFQDLTIFYGPKLYAQVYKMVKNEPSAKDVLQETFIKIWLNIAKFEGKSSLYSWLYRIAHNEALSFLNKEKRKSSISLDRDIIELIPGTQELQGKGPNEILDLLNQAIATLPDKQALVFELKYFQNLSYNEIQEITNTSQGALKASFHIAKEKISSFLILQLNQSLLG
;
A
#
# COMPACT_ATOMS: atom_id res chain seq x y z
N MET A 1 6.56 -10.38 -14.47
CA MET A 1 6.44 -11.55 -13.56
C MET A 1 7.45 -12.56 -14.01
N THR A 2 8.28 -13.10 -13.13
CA THR A 2 9.28 -14.13 -13.47
C THR A 2 8.58 -15.47 -13.70
N GLU A 3 9.28 -16.42 -14.37
CA GLU A 3 8.77 -17.78 -14.57
C GLU A 3 8.50 -18.48 -13.22
N GLN A 4 9.38 -18.24 -12.24
CA GLN A 4 9.22 -18.76 -10.87
C GLN A 4 7.99 -18.20 -10.16
N ASP A 5 7.70 -16.91 -10.34
CA ASP A 5 6.50 -16.27 -9.76
C ASP A 5 5.21 -16.89 -10.33
N GLN A 6 5.21 -17.14 -11.65
CA GLN A 6 4.08 -17.80 -12.32
C GLN A 6 3.87 -19.20 -11.77
N LYS A 7 4.95 -19.97 -11.64
CA LYS A 7 4.91 -21.34 -11.12
C LYS A 7 4.37 -21.39 -9.68
N TRP A 8 4.83 -20.49 -8.80
CA TRP A 8 4.30 -20.41 -7.44
C TRP A 8 2.81 -20.05 -7.43
N ARG A 9 2.43 -18.97 -8.12
CA ARG A 9 1.02 -18.57 -8.23
C ARG A 9 0.14 -19.72 -8.71
N ASP A 10 0.47 -20.32 -9.84
CA ASP A 10 -0.35 -21.35 -10.47
C ASP A 10 -0.44 -22.62 -9.61
N THR A 11 0.65 -22.96 -8.90
CA THR A 11 0.66 -24.09 -7.98
C THR A 11 -0.20 -23.82 -6.76
N ILE A 12 -0.12 -22.62 -6.19
CA ILE A 12 -0.92 -22.23 -5.02
C ILE A 12 -2.41 -22.14 -5.39
N GLN A 13 -2.74 -21.59 -6.55
CA GLN A 13 -4.13 -21.51 -7.03
C GLN A 13 -4.78 -22.88 -7.24
N LYS A 14 -4.00 -23.90 -7.60
CA LYS A 14 -4.49 -25.29 -7.75
C LYS A 14 -4.80 -25.96 -6.43
N GLY A 15 -4.29 -25.44 -5.31
CA GLY A 15 -4.52 -26.01 -3.99
C GLY A 15 -3.79 -27.32 -3.70
N GLY A 16 -4.12 -27.94 -2.54
CA GLY A 16 -3.58 -29.20 -2.09
C GLY A 16 -2.17 -29.10 -1.45
N LYS A 17 -1.53 -30.26 -1.20
CA LYS A 17 -0.23 -30.32 -0.51
C LYS A 17 0.89 -29.53 -1.22
N LYS A 18 0.88 -29.52 -2.58
CA LYS A 18 1.86 -28.77 -3.37
C LYS A 18 1.70 -27.26 -3.23
N ALA A 19 0.48 -26.78 -2.98
CA ALA A 19 0.23 -25.36 -2.75
C ALA A 19 0.89 -24.87 -1.44
N GLN A 20 0.83 -25.67 -0.39
CA GLN A 20 1.49 -25.34 0.87
C GLN A 20 3.01 -25.22 0.71
N GLN A 21 3.63 -26.18 0.02
CA GLN A 21 5.07 -26.15 -0.27
C GLN A 21 5.44 -24.93 -1.13
N ALA A 22 4.69 -24.66 -2.19
CA ALA A 22 4.93 -23.51 -3.07
C ALA A 22 4.76 -22.17 -2.32
N PHE A 23 3.82 -22.11 -1.39
CA PHE A 23 3.66 -20.93 -0.54
C PHE A 23 4.80 -20.76 0.47
N GLN A 24 5.26 -21.86 1.05
CA GLN A 24 6.43 -21.84 1.93
C GLN A 24 7.67 -21.34 1.18
N ASP A 25 7.93 -21.83 -0.03
CA ASP A 25 9.04 -21.38 -0.86
C ASP A 25 8.93 -19.88 -1.19
N LEU A 26 7.71 -19.41 -1.51
CA LEU A 26 7.41 -18.00 -1.74
C LEU A 26 7.70 -17.16 -0.49
N THR A 27 7.28 -17.63 0.70
CA THR A 27 7.51 -16.89 1.96
C THR A 27 9.00 -16.85 2.32
N ILE A 28 9.75 -17.92 2.06
CA ILE A 28 11.20 -17.93 2.26
C ILE A 28 11.89 -16.93 1.32
N PHE A 29 11.46 -16.86 0.07
CA PHE A 29 12.09 -16.01 -0.94
C PHE A 29 11.76 -14.51 -0.74
N TYR A 30 10.50 -14.18 -0.50
CA TYR A 30 10.06 -12.78 -0.36
C TYR A 30 10.04 -12.27 1.08
N GLY A 31 10.01 -13.15 2.07
CA GLY A 31 9.91 -12.80 3.48
C GLY A 31 10.93 -11.78 3.95
N PRO A 32 12.24 -11.97 3.69
CA PRO A 32 13.24 -10.99 4.11
C PRO A 32 13.02 -9.59 3.52
N LYS A 33 12.58 -9.50 2.25
CA LYS A 33 12.32 -8.23 1.57
C LYS A 33 11.07 -7.54 2.15
N LEU A 34 10.01 -8.30 2.39
CA LEU A 34 8.77 -7.78 2.98
C LEU A 34 8.99 -7.39 4.45
N TYR A 35 9.77 -8.19 5.20
CA TYR A 35 10.15 -7.84 6.57
C TYR A 35 10.90 -6.53 6.65
N ALA A 36 11.92 -6.35 5.80
CA ALA A 36 12.71 -5.11 5.77
C ALA A 36 11.83 -3.87 5.52
N GLN A 37 10.84 -4.00 4.61
CA GLN A 37 9.87 -2.96 4.35
C GLN A 37 8.98 -2.68 5.56
N VAL A 38 8.35 -3.71 6.12
CA VAL A 38 7.48 -3.57 7.29
C VAL A 38 8.25 -2.99 8.47
N TYR A 39 9.47 -3.49 8.73
CA TYR A 39 10.32 -2.98 9.81
C TYR A 39 10.69 -1.50 9.63
N LYS A 40 10.98 -1.07 8.39
CA LYS A 40 11.28 0.34 8.06
C LYS A 40 10.10 1.26 8.44
N MET A 41 8.87 0.77 8.32
CA MET A 41 7.66 1.52 8.67
C MET A 41 7.35 1.48 10.16
N VAL A 42 7.31 0.29 10.73
CA VAL A 42 6.86 0.03 12.10
C VAL A 42 7.94 0.36 13.14
N LYS A 43 9.21 0.24 12.78
CA LYS A 43 10.41 0.53 13.61
C LYS A 43 10.43 -0.21 14.96
N ASN A 44 9.74 -1.31 15.05
CA ASN A 44 9.67 -2.18 16.23
C ASN A 44 9.69 -3.63 15.78
N GLU A 45 10.65 -4.41 16.25
CA GLU A 45 10.88 -5.78 15.76
C GLU A 45 9.72 -6.74 16.06
N PRO A 46 9.21 -6.85 17.30
CA PRO A 46 8.05 -7.69 17.60
C PRO A 46 6.85 -7.34 16.73
N SER A 47 6.49 -6.06 16.68
CA SER A 47 5.35 -5.58 15.87
C SER A 47 5.55 -5.83 14.37
N ALA A 48 6.78 -5.69 13.85
CA ALA A 48 7.06 -5.96 12.44
C ALA A 48 6.90 -7.45 12.11
N LYS A 49 7.25 -8.35 13.02
CA LYS A 49 7.00 -9.80 12.87
C LYS A 49 5.52 -10.13 12.86
N ASP A 50 4.74 -9.52 13.75
CA ASP A 50 3.29 -9.72 13.82
C ASP A 50 2.62 -9.21 12.54
N VAL A 51 2.96 -8.02 12.08
CA VAL A 51 2.46 -7.46 10.82
C VAL A 51 2.84 -8.34 9.62
N LEU A 52 4.06 -8.88 9.59
CA LEU A 52 4.48 -9.77 8.52
C LEU A 52 3.69 -11.09 8.53
N GLN A 53 3.41 -11.63 9.70
CA GLN A 53 2.59 -12.84 9.85
C GLN A 53 1.17 -12.61 9.31
N GLU A 54 0.52 -11.51 9.70
CA GLU A 54 -0.80 -11.12 9.17
C GLU A 54 -0.75 -10.90 7.65
N THR A 55 0.34 -10.30 7.16
CA THR A 55 0.58 -10.14 5.72
C THR A 55 0.55 -11.48 5.00
N PHE A 56 1.27 -12.49 5.49
CA PHE A 56 1.30 -13.81 4.84
C PHE A 56 -0.03 -14.53 4.91
N ILE A 57 -0.79 -14.38 6.00
CA ILE A 57 -2.16 -14.90 6.08
C ILE A 57 -3.03 -14.27 4.98
N LYS A 58 -2.98 -12.95 4.81
CA LYS A 58 -3.75 -12.25 3.77
C LYS A 58 -3.29 -12.61 2.36
N ILE A 59 -1.99 -12.80 2.14
CA ILE A 59 -1.46 -13.28 0.86
C ILE A 59 -2.04 -14.66 0.56
N TRP A 60 -1.99 -15.60 1.50
CA TRP A 60 -2.54 -16.94 1.31
C TRP A 60 -4.03 -16.92 0.93
N LEU A 61 -4.82 -16.12 1.62
CA LEU A 61 -6.27 -16.02 1.39
C LEU A 61 -6.63 -15.33 0.05
N ASN A 62 -5.74 -14.49 -0.49
CA ASN A 62 -6.04 -13.68 -1.67
C ASN A 62 -5.23 -14.01 -2.92
N ILE A 63 -4.22 -14.88 -2.85
CA ILE A 63 -3.36 -15.18 -3.99
C ILE A 63 -4.13 -15.81 -5.16
N ALA A 64 -5.23 -16.50 -4.87
CA ALA A 64 -6.14 -17.03 -5.88
C ALA A 64 -6.78 -15.92 -6.76
N LYS A 65 -6.93 -14.71 -6.21
CA LYS A 65 -7.50 -13.54 -6.90
C LYS A 65 -6.45 -12.71 -7.63
N PHE A 66 -5.17 -13.07 -7.55
CA PHE A 66 -4.11 -12.34 -8.21
C PHE A 66 -4.13 -12.61 -9.72
N GLU A 67 -4.55 -11.60 -10.50
CA GLU A 67 -4.76 -11.69 -11.96
C GLU A 67 -3.46 -11.50 -12.78
N GLY A 68 -2.32 -11.22 -12.15
CA GLY A 68 -1.05 -11.01 -12.86
C GLY A 68 -0.92 -9.66 -13.57
N LYS A 69 -1.78 -8.67 -13.27
CA LYS A 69 -1.72 -7.32 -13.84
C LYS A 69 -0.49 -6.52 -13.39
N SER A 70 0.19 -6.97 -12.35
CA SER A 70 1.46 -6.42 -11.84
C SER A 70 2.47 -7.54 -11.62
N SER A 71 3.71 -7.22 -11.20
CA SER A 71 4.62 -8.26 -10.71
C SER A 71 4.07 -8.88 -9.43
N LEU A 72 4.40 -10.16 -9.19
CA LEU A 72 3.99 -10.81 -7.93
C LEU A 72 4.55 -10.06 -6.73
N TYR A 73 5.82 -9.64 -6.81
CA TYR A 73 6.46 -8.86 -5.74
C TYR A 73 5.72 -7.55 -5.45
N SER A 74 5.32 -6.80 -6.46
CA SER A 74 4.56 -5.55 -6.28
C SER A 74 3.23 -5.77 -5.58
N TRP A 75 2.56 -6.88 -5.89
CA TRP A 75 1.30 -7.26 -5.25
C TRP A 75 1.51 -7.66 -3.78
N LEU A 76 2.53 -8.48 -3.49
CA LEU A 76 2.91 -8.87 -2.13
C LEU A 76 3.30 -7.65 -1.29
N TYR A 77 4.10 -6.77 -1.90
CA TYR A 77 4.56 -5.53 -1.28
C TYR A 77 3.38 -4.64 -0.88
N ARG A 78 2.38 -4.47 -1.76
CA ARG A 78 1.16 -3.70 -1.47
C ARG A 78 0.40 -4.25 -0.27
N ILE A 79 0.25 -5.57 -0.17
CA ILE A 79 -0.41 -6.19 0.98
C ILE A 79 0.37 -5.90 2.26
N ALA A 80 1.69 -6.13 2.27
CA ALA A 80 2.55 -5.87 3.42
C ALA A 80 2.50 -4.39 3.86
N HIS A 81 2.49 -3.48 2.89
CA HIS A 81 2.39 -2.05 3.15
C HIS A 81 1.06 -1.68 3.83
N ASN A 82 -0.04 -2.16 3.28
CA ASN A 82 -1.37 -1.88 3.84
C ASN A 82 -1.54 -2.45 5.25
N GLU A 83 -0.95 -3.62 5.53
CA GLU A 83 -0.94 -4.17 6.89
C GLU A 83 -0.12 -3.31 7.86
N ALA A 84 1.06 -2.86 7.44
CA ALA A 84 1.88 -1.96 8.24
C ALA A 84 1.17 -0.62 8.51
N LEU A 85 0.52 -0.03 7.51
CA LEU A 85 -0.31 1.16 7.69
C LEU A 85 -1.48 0.92 8.66
N SER A 86 -2.19 -0.19 8.49
CA SER A 86 -3.32 -0.54 9.37
C SER A 86 -2.86 -0.70 10.81
N PHE A 87 -1.70 -1.32 11.03
CA PHE A 87 -1.07 -1.45 12.34
C PHE A 87 -0.74 -0.07 12.92
N LEU A 88 -0.03 0.77 12.16
CA LEU A 88 0.36 2.12 12.61
C LEU A 88 -0.85 2.99 12.95
N ASN A 89 -1.92 2.89 12.17
CA ASN A 89 -3.17 3.61 12.43
C ASN A 89 -3.86 3.13 13.72
N LYS A 90 -3.84 1.82 13.99
CA LYS A 90 -4.35 1.28 15.28
C LYS A 90 -3.53 1.78 16.46
N GLU A 91 -2.18 1.79 16.34
CA GLU A 91 -1.30 2.29 17.39
C GLU A 91 -1.46 3.80 17.61
N LYS A 92 -1.64 4.57 16.54
CA LYS A 92 -1.91 6.02 16.64
C LYS A 92 -3.25 6.34 17.27
N ARG A 93 -4.30 5.55 17.02
CA ARG A 93 -5.59 5.68 17.71
C ARG A 93 -5.47 5.42 19.21
N LYS A 94 -4.49 4.64 19.65
CA LYS A 94 -4.18 4.41 21.07
C LYS A 94 -3.35 5.53 21.68
N SER A 95 -2.50 6.20 20.89
CA SER A 95 -1.68 7.34 21.28
C SER A 95 -2.12 8.55 20.45
N SER A 96 -2.95 9.44 21.00
CA SER A 96 -3.43 10.65 20.35
C SER A 96 -2.28 11.63 20.05
N ILE A 97 -1.56 11.48 18.94
CA ILE A 97 -0.56 12.45 18.46
C ILE A 97 -0.54 12.52 16.91
N SER A 98 -0.89 13.69 16.43
CA SER A 98 -0.61 14.43 15.17
C SER A 98 -0.05 13.71 13.93
N LEU A 99 -0.94 13.54 12.93
CA LEU A 99 -0.64 13.25 11.52
C LEU A 99 -0.91 14.45 10.61
N ASP A 100 -1.17 15.63 11.18
CA ASP A 100 -1.86 16.74 10.49
C ASP A 100 -1.03 17.49 9.44
N ARG A 101 0.30 17.48 9.48
CA ARG A 101 1.09 18.37 8.62
C ARG A 101 1.37 17.83 7.23
N ASP A 102 1.71 16.55 7.11
CA ASP A 102 2.18 16.00 5.82
C ASP A 102 1.05 15.76 4.80
N ILE A 103 -0.17 15.51 5.28
CA ILE A 103 -1.36 15.35 4.42
C ILE A 103 -1.86 16.72 3.94
N ILE A 104 -1.73 17.74 4.77
CA ILE A 104 -2.15 19.11 4.49
C ILE A 104 -1.34 19.72 3.33
N GLU A 105 -0.05 19.43 3.22
CA GLU A 105 0.79 19.91 2.11
C GLU A 105 0.46 19.31 0.73
N LEU A 106 -0.25 18.18 0.70
CA LEU A 106 -0.65 17.53 -0.56
C LEU A 106 -1.82 18.18 -1.27
N ILE A 107 -2.62 18.95 -0.56
CA ILE A 107 -3.90 19.48 -1.07
C ILE A 107 -3.77 20.99 -1.22
N PRO A 108 -3.72 21.53 -2.45
CA PRO A 108 -3.85 22.97 -2.65
C PRO A 108 -5.21 23.45 -2.13
N GLY A 109 -5.22 24.38 -1.18
CA GLY A 109 -6.47 24.94 -0.62
C GLY A 109 -6.86 24.42 0.76
N THR A 110 -5.93 23.91 1.54
CA THR A 110 -6.13 23.25 2.85
C THR A 110 -6.79 24.05 3.97
N GLN A 111 -7.20 25.29 3.74
CA GLN A 111 -8.00 26.04 4.71
C GLN A 111 -9.35 25.38 5.01
N GLU A 112 -9.86 24.57 4.08
CA GLU A 112 -11.16 23.89 4.20
C GLU A 112 -11.11 22.57 5.01
N LEU A 113 -9.91 22.06 5.31
CA LEU A 113 -9.73 20.90 6.21
C LEU A 113 -9.75 21.30 7.70
N GLN A 114 -9.82 22.60 8.00
CA GLN A 114 -9.91 23.12 9.37
C GLN A 114 -11.29 22.75 9.96
N GLY A 115 -11.34 21.66 10.69
CA GLY A 115 -12.56 21.16 11.36
C GLY A 115 -12.72 19.66 11.33
N LYS A 116 -12.00 18.95 10.47
CA LYS A 116 -11.98 17.48 10.45
C LYS A 116 -10.81 16.95 11.30
N GLY A 117 -11.10 15.92 12.09
CA GLY A 117 -10.06 15.27 12.88
C GLY A 117 -9.05 14.50 11.99
N PRO A 118 -7.81 14.27 12.48
CA PRO A 118 -6.77 13.55 11.73
C PRO A 118 -7.21 12.18 11.19
N ASN A 119 -8.07 11.50 11.92
CA ASN A 119 -8.61 10.19 11.53
C ASN A 119 -9.57 10.30 10.34
N GLU A 120 -10.41 11.34 10.30
CA GLU A 120 -11.35 11.56 9.20
C GLU A 120 -10.60 11.87 7.89
N ILE A 121 -9.56 12.70 7.98
CA ILE A 121 -8.72 13.03 6.82
C ILE A 121 -8.01 11.78 6.29
N LEU A 122 -7.50 10.93 7.17
CA LEU A 122 -6.85 9.69 6.78
C LEU A 122 -7.84 8.69 6.16
N ASP A 123 -9.05 8.58 6.70
CA ASP A 123 -10.09 7.72 6.15
C ASP A 123 -10.53 8.21 4.75
N LEU A 124 -10.67 9.52 4.54
CA LEU A 124 -10.94 10.11 3.23
C LEU A 124 -9.80 9.88 2.24
N LEU A 125 -8.54 10.00 2.67
CA LEU A 125 -7.38 9.70 1.84
C LEU A 125 -7.34 8.22 1.42
N ASN A 126 -7.62 7.31 2.34
CA ASN A 126 -7.69 5.89 2.04
C ASN A 126 -8.82 5.57 1.05
N GLN A 127 -9.98 6.21 1.19
CA GLN A 127 -11.08 6.12 0.24
C GLN A 127 -10.66 6.65 -1.14
N ALA A 128 -10.00 7.81 -1.21
CA ALA A 128 -9.50 8.37 -2.45
C ALA A 128 -8.52 7.43 -3.16
N ILE A 129 -7.57 6.85 -2.41
CA ILE A 129 -6.60 5.89 -2.95
C ILE A 129 -7.31 4.63 -3.47
N ALA A 130 -8.34 4.16 -2.79
CA ALA A 130 -9.13 3.00 -3.22
C ALA A 130 -9.87 3.23 -4.57
N THR A 131 -10.11 4.48 -4.96
CA THR A 131 -10.69 4.82 -6.28
C THR A 131 -9.67 4.79 -7.43
N LEU A 132 -8.38 4.78 -7.12
CA LEU A 132 -7.34 4.80 -8.14
C LEU A 132 -7.19 3.44 -8.83
N PRO A 133 -6.82 3.43 -10.14
CA PRO A 133 -6.34 2.21 -10.78
C PRO A 133 -5.13 1.63 -10.01
N ASP A 134 -5.05 0.30 -9.92
CA ASP A 134 -4.03 -0.43 -9.13
C ASP A 134 -2.59 0.09 -9.31
N LYS A 135 -2.19 0.39 -10.56
CA LYS A 135 -0.85 0.91 -10.84
C LYS A 135 -0.63 2.31 -10.28
N GLN A 136 -1.64 3.18 -10.33
CA GLN A 136 -1.55 4.54 -9.80
C GLN A 136 -1.54 4.53 -8.27
N ALA A 137 -2.41 3.71 -7.65
CA ALA A 137 -2.43 3.52 -6.20
C ALA A 137 -1.06 3.03 -5.70
N LEU A 138 -0.51 1.99 -6.33
CA LEU A 138 0.81 1.45 -5.96
C LEU A 138 1.91 2.51 -6.06
N VAL A 139 1.99 3.26 -7.17
CA VAL A 139 3.03 4.30 -7.34
C VAL A 139 2.85 5.41 -6.31
N PHE A 140 1.61 5.80 -6.02
CA PHE A 140 1.32 6.80 -4.99
C PHE A 140 1.76 6.31 -3.61
N GLU A 141 1.39 5.10 -3.23
CA GLU A 141 1.77 4.48 -1.96
C GLU A 141 3.29 4.39 -1.78
N LEU A 142 4.00 3.89 -2.80
CA LEU A 142 5.45 3.75 -2.77
C LEU A 142 6.17 5.10 -2.68
N LYS A 143 5.68 6.10 -3.43
CA LYS A 143 6.30 7.42 -3.46
C LYS A 143 5.96 8.25 -2.24
N TYR A 144 4.68 8.30 -1.86
CA TYR A 144 4.18 9.19 -0.83
C TYR A 144 4.41 8.66 0.58
N PHE A 145 3.94 7.45 0.87
CA PHE A 145 4.05 6.90 2.22
C PHE A 145 5.41 6.27 2.52
N GLN A 146 6.09 5.71 1.49
CA GLN A 146 7.39 5.07 1.65
C GLN A 146 8.56 6.01 1.36
N ASN A 147 8.27 7.18 0.77
CA ASN A 147 9.28 8.13 0.32
C ASN A 147 10.38 7.51 -0.57
N LEU A 148 10.03 6.46 -1.34
CA LEU A 148 10.97 5.82 -2.24
C LEU A 148 11.33 6.75 -3.41
N SER A 149 12.59 6.67 -3.85
CA SER A 149 13.02 7.31 -5.09
C SER A 149 12.36 6.63 -6.31
N TYR A 150 12.24 7.34 -7.43
CA TYR A 150 11.72 6.73 -8.66
C TYR A 150 12.60 5.61 -9.20
N ASN A 151 13.89 5.57 -8.84
CA ASN A 151 14.78 4.44 -9.14
C ASN A 151 14.34 3.18 -8.39
N GLU A 152 14.14 3.28 -7.08
CA GLU A 152 13.67 2.17 -6.26
C GLU A 152 12.29 1.67 -6.70
N ILE A 153 11.37 2.60 -7.02
CA ILE A 153 10.05 2.24 -7.53
C ILE A 153 10.16 1.54 -8.89
N GLN A 154 11.08 1.98 -9.76
CA GLN A 154 11.36 1.33 -11.04
C GLN A 154 11.83 -0.11 -10.86
N GLU A 155 12.72 -0.36 -9.91
CA GLU A 155 13.19 -1.72 -9.60
C GLU A 155 12.04 -2.62 -9.10
N ILE A 156 11.15 -2.08 -8.25
CA ILE A 156 9.99 -2.79 -7.70
C ILE A 156 8.95 -3.09 -8.79
N THR A 157 8.66 -2.11 -9.65
CA THR A 157 7.51 -2.16 -10.58
C THR A 157 7.87 -2.53 -12.01
N ASN A 158 9.17 -2.52 -12.34
CA ASN A 158 9.70 -2.66 -13.70
C ASN A 158 9.06 -1.65 -14.68
N THR A 159 8.83 -0.43 -14.21
CA THR A 159 8.17 0.65 -14.95
C THR A 159 9.13 1.83 -15.10
N SER A 160 9.22 2.46 -16.27
CA SER A 160 10.13 3.58 -16.50
C SER A 160 9.83 4.77 -15.58
N GLN A 161 10.86 5.51 -15.18
CA GLN A 161 10.71 6.68 -14.29
C GLN A 161 9.77 7.74 -14.86
N GLY A 162 9.76 7.97 -16.18
CA GLY A 162 8.83 8.88 -16.82
C GLY A 162 7.38 8.47 -16.61
N ALA A 163 7.08 7.18 -16.79
CA ALA A 163 5.74 6.63 -16.54
C ALA A 163 5.37 6.66 -15.05
N LEU A 164 6.33 6.44 -14.14
CA LEU A 164 6.12 6.54 -12.70
C LEU A 164 5.79 7.97 -12.27
N LYS A 165 6.55 8.96 -12.78
CA LYS A 165 6.28 10.39 -12.51
C LYS A 165 4.90 10.81 -13.00
N ALA A 166 4.53 10.41 -14.23
CA ALA A 166 3.19 10.66 -14.77
C ALA A 166 2.10 9.99 -13.93
N SER A 167 2.27 8.72 -13.56
CA SER A 167 1.31 7.98 -12.71
C SER A 167 1.14 8.62 -11.34
N PHE A 168 2.23 9.07 -10.72
CA PHE A 168 2.19 9.75 -9.42
C PHE A 168 1.47 11.10 -9.52
N HIS A 169 1.74 11.88 -10.55
CA HIS A 169 1.08 13.16 -10.79
C HIS A 169 -0.43 12.99 -10.97
N ILE A 170 -0.85 12.08 -11.86
CA ILE A 170 -2.27 11.77 -12.08
C ILE A 170 -2.94 11.26 -10.78
N ALA A 171 -2.26 10.42 -10.02
CA ALA A 171 -2.77 9.94 -8.75
C ALA A 171 -3.02 11.10 -7.76
N LYS A 172 -2.06 12.03 -7.64
CA LYS A 172 -2.21 13.23 -6.80
C LYS A 172 -3.43 14.06 -7.21
N GLU A 173 -3.59 14.34 -8.50
CA GLU A 173 -4.71 15.13 -9.01
C GLU A 173 -6.05 14.47 -8.71
N LYS A 174 -6.17 13.15 -8.92
CA LYS A 174 -7.40 12.41 -8.62
C LYS A 174 -7.71 12.40 -7.13
N ILE A 175 -6.71 12.20 -6.28
CA ILE A 175 -6.87 12.24 -4.82
C ILE A 175 -7.31 13.64 -4.40
N SER A 176 -6.66 14.70 -4.86
CA SER A 176 -7.04 16.08 -4.55
C SER A 176 -8.49 16.37 -4.96
N SER A 177 -8.87 15.99 -6.18
CA SER A 177 -10.24 16.19 -6.66
C SER A 177 -11.27 15.44 -5.83
N PHE A 178 -10.98 14.21 -5.44
CA PHE A 178 -11.85 13.42 -4.57
C PHE A 178 -12.02 14.08 -3.20
N LEU A 179 -10.92 14.51 -2.58
CA LEU A 179 -10.94 15.14 -1.26
C LEU A 179 -11.71 16.45 -1.28
N ILE A 180 -11.49 17.32 -2.27
CA ILE A 180 -12.24 18.57 -2.46
C ILE A 180 -13.73 18.30 -2.60
N LEU A 181 -14.11 17.29 -3.40
CA LEU A 181 -15.52 16.94 -3.59
C LEU A 181 -16.18 16.50 -2.27
N GLN A 182 -15.51 15.66 -1.49
CA GLN A 182 -16.02 15.16 -0.22
C GLN A 182 -16.12 16.26 0.84
N LEU A 183 -15.17 17.22 0.82
CA LEU A 183 -15.21 18.37 1.72
C LEU A 183 -16.38 19.30 1.40
N ASN A 184 -16.61 19.61 0.12
CA ASN A 184 -17.72 20.46 -0.30
C ASN A 184 -19.08 19.82 0.01
N GLN A 185 -19.22 18.50 -0.07
CA GLN A 185 -20.46 17.80 0.29
C GLN A 185 -20.75 17.87 1.80
N SER A 186 -19.72 17.86 2.65
CA SER A 186 -19.90 17.97 4.09
C SER A 186 -20.19 19.39 4.58
N LEU A 187 -20.04 20.41 3.75
CA LEU A 187 -20.38 21.80 4.07
C LEU A 187 -21.82 22.16 3.68
N LEU A 188 -22.48 21.34 2.89
CA LEU A 188 -23.83 21.58 2.36
C LEU A 188 -24.91 20.74 3.08
N GLY A 189 -24.57 19.88 4.01
CA GLY A 189 -25.45 19.03 4.81
C GLY A 189 -25.34 19.35 6.31
#